data_b17aebc24734a2f5bdeb3ce2b6277a4d
#
_entry.id   b17aebc24734a2f5bdeb3ce2b6277a4d
#
_cell.length_a   1.000
_cell.length_b   1.000
_cell.length_c   1.000
_cell.angle_alpha   90.00
_cell.angle_beta   90.00
_cell.angle_gamma   90.00
#
_symmetry.space_group_name_H-M   'P 1'
#
loop_
_entity.id
_entity.type
_entity.pdbx_description
1 polymer ?
#
loop_
_entity_poly.entity_id
_entity_poly.type
_entity_poly.pdbx_seq_one_letter_code
_entity_poly.pdbx_strand_id
1 'polypeptide(L)'
;MSKDNSSSTDSSSLDEMTNQSTSLASLDAQAILAQIQGSEGTGIADDVMESPLDGEFDGLLADCEEAAQSLYNIRDFIRFCVTQLRNYEVVVAQGTNDVFAEAAAIVLHTLSLDWSADEQILDCRLTPSEKGEVLALLQSRIVYRKPLSYLVNWAYFCDLPFYVDERVRIP
;
A
#
# COMPACT_ATOMS: atom_id res chain seq x y z
N MET A 1 -24.94 -47.55 -48.29
CA MET A 1 -23.93 -48.46 -47.71
C MET A 1 -23.13 -47.62 -46.73
N SER A 2 -23.60 -47.51 -45.52
CA SER A 2 -23.23 -48.33 -44.34
C SER A 2 -21.73 -48.31 -44.06
N LYS A 3 -21.32 -47.57 -43.01
CA LYS A 3 -20.88 -48.19 -41.75
C LYS A 3 -20.51 -47.12 -40.73
N ASP A 4 -21.24 -47.26 -39.66
CA ASP A 4 -20.95 -46.73 -38.33
C ASP A 4 -19.55 -47.14 -37.87
N ASN A 5 -18.91 -46.27 -37.10
CA ASN A 5 -18.08 -46.71 -35.99
C ASN A 5 -18.00 -45.67 -34.89
N SER A 6 -18.75 -45.95 -33.86
CA SER A 6 -18.69 -45.33 -32.53
C SER A 6 -17.41 -45.83 -31.84
N SER A 7 -16.64 -44.92 -31.23
CA SER A 7 -15.86 -45.27 -30.05
C SER A 7 -15.80 -44.10 -29.09
N SER A 8 -16.51 -44.28 -28.01
CA SER A 8 -16.35 -43.60 -26.75
C SER A 8 -14.95 -43.84 -26.18
N THR A 9 -14.27 -42.82 -25.74
CA THR A 9 -13.26 -42.91 -24.69
C THR A 9 -13.15 -41.55 -24.00
N ASP A 10 -13.80 -41.54 -22.84
CA ASP A 10 -13.19 -41.26 -21.56
C ASP A 10 -12.56 -39.87 -21.39
N SER A 11 -13.41 -38.94 -20.95
CA SER A 11 -13.05 -37.61 -20.45
C SER A 11 -13.09 -37.65 -18.91
N SER A 12 -12.05 -38.16 -18.29
CA SER A 12 -11.86 -37.99 -16.85
C SER A 12 -10.36 -38.04 -16.53
N SER A 13 -9.67 -36.90 -16.50
CA SER A 13 -8.39 -36.71 -15.81
C SER A 13 -7.72 -35.39 -16.19
N LEU A 14 -8.37 -34.24 -16.18
CA LEU A 14 -7.69 -32.93 -16.28
C LEU A 14 -8.30 -31.84 -15.37
N ASP A 15 -8.94 -32.24 -14.28
CA ASP A 15 -9.49 -31.29 -13.31
C ASP A 15 -8.78 -31.37 -11.95
N GLU A 16 -7.47 -31.37 -11.91
CA GLU A 16 -6.74 -31.29 -10.64
C GLU A 16 -5.34 -30.65 -10.73
N MET A 17 -5.21 -29.55 -11.44
CA MET A 17 -3.97 -28.74 -11.32
C MET A 17 -4.22 -27.24 -11.55
N THR A 18 -5.24 -26.69 -10.94
CA THR A 18 -5.42 -25.22 -10.97
C THR A 18 -5.96 -24.74 -9.65
N ASN A 19 -5.15 -24.80 -8.60
CA ASN A 19 -5.42 -23.97 -7.43
C ASN A 19 -4.23 -23.91 -6.48
N GLN A 20 -3.15 -23.27 -6.88
CA GLN A 20 -2.13 -22.73 -5.97
C GLN A 20 -1.45 -21.51 -6.57
N SER A 21 -2.23 -20.50 -6.93
CA SER A 21 -1.72 -19.14 -6.95
C SER A 21 -2.16 -18.48 -5.64
N THR A 22 -1.37 -18.71 -4.62
CA THR A 22 -1.50 -18.03 -3.33
C THR A 22 -1.27 -16.55 -3.57
N SER A 23 -2.35 -15.81 -3.59
CA SER A 23 -2.40 -14.35 -3.62
C SER A 23 -1.60 -13.79 -2.42
N LEU A 24 -0.45 -13.19 -2.68
CA LEU A 24 0.34 -12.39 -1.73
C LEU A 24 -0.23 -10.97 -1.53
N ALA A 25 -1.49 -10.76 -1.87
CA ALA A 25 -2.16 -9.46 -1.81
C ALA A 25 -3.32 -9.43 -0.82
N SER A 26 -3.12 -9.98 0.37
CA SER A 26 -4.08 -9.78 1.46
C SER A 26 -3.32 -9.62 2.78
N LEU A 27 -2.57 -8.56 2.89
CA LEU A 27 -2.25 -8.00 4.19
C LEU A 27 -3.49 -7.21 4.59
N ASP A 28 -4.38 -7.87 5.31
CA ASP A 28 -5.55 -7.25 5.90
C ASP A 28 -5.16 -5.99 6.65
N ALA A 29 -5.71 -4.84 6.23
CA ALA A 29 -5.57 -3.58 6.97
C ALA A 29 -6.02 -3.74 8.43
N GLN A 30 -6.93 -4.70 8.71
CA GLN A 30 -7.33 -5.10 10.06
C GLN A 30 -6.22 -5.86 10.81
N ALA A 31 -5.36 -6.60 10.13
CA ALA A 31 -4.25 -7.31 10.78
C ALA A 31 -3.15 -6.31 11.21
N ILE A 32 -2.95 -5.22 10.47
CA ILE A 32 -2.05 -4.14 10.86
C ILE A 32 -2.61 -3.37 12.06
N LEU A 33 -3.92 -3.10 12.08
CA LEU A 33 -4.60 -2.50 13.23
C LEU A 33 -4.62 -3.44 14.45
N ALA A 34 -4.76 -4.76 14.25
CA ALA A 34 -4.74 -5.74 15.33
C ALA A 34 -3.34 -5.94 15.92
N GLN A 35 -2.27 -5.78 15.14
CA GLN A 35 -0.89 -5.80 15.67
C GLN A 35 -0.56 -4.58 16.51
N ILE A 36 -1.26 -3.46 16.32
CA ILE A 36 -1.11 -2.25 17.16
C ILE A 36 -1.87 -2.40 18.49
N GLN A 37 -2.90 -3.27 18.56
CA GLN A 37 -3.75 -3.44 19.74
C GLN A 37 -3.49 -4.71 20.56
N GLY A 38 -2.58 -5.59 20.16
CA GLY A 38 -2.42 -6.92 20.74
C GLY A 38 -1.03 -7.23 21.28
N SER A 39 -0.58 -6.55 22.33
CA SER A 39 0.39 -7.13 23.26
C SER A 39 0.01 -6.79 24.69
N GLU A 40 -0.94 -7.56 25.23
CA GLU A 40 -1.13 -7.61 26.66
C GLU A 40 -0.16 -8.63 27.29
N GLY A 41 0.70 -8.12 28.17
CA GLY A 41 1.05 -8.78 29.41
C GLY A 41 2.26 -9.68 29.47
N THR A 42 3.39 -9.15 29.91
CA THR A 42 4.11 -9.68 31.08
C THR A 42 4.91 -8.54 31.70
N GLY A 43 4.63 -8.26 32.97
CA GLY A 43 5.15 -7.11 33.69
C GLY A 43 6.66 -7.19 33.93
N ILE A 44 7.33 -6.09 33.62
CA ILE A 44 8.52 -5.61 34.34
C ILE A 44 8.42 -4.09 34.36
N ALA A 45 8.46 -3.55 35.59
CA ALA A 45 8.64 -2.19 36.07
C ALA A 45 8.58 -1.01 35.08
N ASP A 46 7.56 -0.18 35.31
CA ASP A 46 7.56 1.28 35.31
C ASP A 46 8.75 1.99 34.61
N ASP A 47 8.71 2.01 33.31
CA ASP A 47 9.08 3.17 32.53
C ASP A 47 7.99 3.30 31.48
N VAL A 48 6.99 4.14 31.80
CA VAL A 48 5.88 4.45 30.89
C VAL A 48 6.50 5.23 29.74
N MET A 49 7.02 4.49 28.78
CA MET A 49 7.26 5.00 27.45
C MET A 49 5.87 5.21 26.85
N GLU A 50 5.30 6.41 27.11
CA GLU A 50 4.08 6.85 26.42
C GLU A 50 4.21 6.50 24.95
N SER A 51 3.32 5.63 24.49
CA SER A 51 3.21 5.31 23.07
C SER A 51 3.07 6.62 22.30
N PRO A 52 3.90 6.92 21.29
CA PRO A 52 3.81 8.20 20.56
C PRO A 52 2.49 8.41 19.82
N LEU A 53 1.51 7.53 20.04
CA LEU A 53 0.26 7.45 19.29
C LEU A 53 -0.96 7.98 20.08
N ASP A 54 -0.79 8.41 21.33
CA ASP A 54 -1.92 8.88 22.14
C ASP A 54 -2.34 10.30 21.70
N GLY A 55 -3.28 10.36 20.75
CA GLY A 55 -4.00 11.56 20.34
C GLY A 55 -3.35 12.43 19.26
N GLU A 56 -2.05 12.32 19.00
CA GLU A 56 -1.35 13.16 18.00
C GLU A 56 -1.83 12.87 16.56
N PHE A 57 -2.26 11.64 16.30
CA PHE A 57 -2.67 11.19 14.97
C PHE A 57 -4.18 10.92 14.82
N ASP A 58 -5.01 11.24 15.84
CA ASP A 58 -6.46 11.06 15.76
C ASP A 58 -7.06 11.89 14.62
N GLY A 59 -6.54 13.09 14.40
CA GLY A 59 -6.91 13.93 13.27
C GLY A 59 -6.58 13.29 11.92
N LEU A 60 -5.42 12.64 11.79
CA LEU A 60 -5.03 11.94 10.57
C LEU A 60 -5.97 10.78 10.26
N LEU A 61 -6.36 10.02 11.28
CA LEU A 61 -7.28 8.89 11.10
C LEU A 61 -8.66 9.38 10.64
N ALA A 62 -9.20 10.43 11.28
CA ALA A 62 -10.47 11.04 10.91
C ALA A 62 -10.44 11.59 9.47
N ASP A 63 -9.38 12.31 9.09
CA ASP A 63 -9.19 12.85 7.76
C ASP A 63 -9.11 11.73 6.70
N CYS A 64 -8.44 10.61 7.02
CA CYS A 64 -8.35 9.46 6.13
C CYS A 64 -9.70 8.76 5.96
N GLU A 65 -10.49 8.62 7.03
CA GLU A 65 -11.84 8.07 6.94
C GLU A 65 -12.76 8.94 6.07
N GLU A 66 -12.72 10.26 6.24
CA GLU A 66 -13.46 11.19 5.40
C GLU A 66 -12.99 11.10 3.93
N ALA A 67 -11.68 11.04 3.69
CA ALA A 67 -11.11 10.90 2.35
C ALA A 67 -11.57 9.61 1.67
N ALA A 68 -11.61 8.48 2.38
CA ALA A 68 -12.08 7.21 1.84
C ALA A 68 -13.55 7.28 1.34
N GLN A 69 -14.37 8.09 2.00
CA GLN A 69 -15.78 8.25 1.67
C GLN A 69 -16.02 9.31 0.58
N SER A 70 -15.24 10.40 0.60
CA SER A 70 -15.50 11.60 -0.22
C SER A 70 -14.67 11.68 -1.50
N LEU A 71 -13.46 11.09 -1.54
CA LEU A 71 -12.59 11.13 -2.70
C LEU A 71 -12.85 9.94 -3.64
N TYR A 72 -12.69 10.16 -4.95
CA TYR A 72 -13.08 9.17 -5.94
C TYR A 72 -11.96 8.76 -6.90
N ASN A 73 -11.14 9.70 -7.37
CA ASN A 73 -10.17 9.45 -8.42
C ASN A 73 -8.72 9.57 -7.90
N ILE A 74 -7.77 9.07 -8.70
CA ILE A 74 -6.35 9.04 -8.35
C ILE A 74 -5.82 10.45 -8.07
N ARG A 75 -6.23 11.44 -8.86
CA ARG A 75 -5.82 12.84 -8.72
C ARG A 75 -6.25 13.44 -7.39
N ASP A 76 -7.44 13.10 -6.92
CA ASP A 76 -7.93 13.54 -5.60
C ASP A 76 -7.07 12.99 -4.47
N PHE A 77 -6.69 11.71 -4.55
CA PHE A 77 -5.83 11.07 -3.56
C PHE A 77 -4.41 11.65 -3.57
N ILE A 78 -3.83 11.93 -4.73
CA ILE A 78 -2.51 12.61 -4.80
C ILE A 78 -2.59 13.97 -4.10
N ARG A 79 -3.61 14.79 -4.41
CA ARG A 79 -3.81 16.10 -3.77
C ARG A 79 -3.98 15.94 -2.25
N PHE A 80 -4.75 14.97 -1.81
CA PHE A 80 -4.97 14.69 -0.39
C PHE A 80 -3.65 14.31 0.31
N CYS A 81 -2.88 13.38 -0.27
CA CYS A 81 -1.58 12.99 0.25
C CYS A 81 -0.63 14.20 0.38
N VAL A 82 -0.58 15.09 -0.62
CA VAL A 82 0.23 16.35 -0.53
C VAL A 82 -0.19 17.17 0.67
N THR A 83 -1.49 17.33 0.90
CA THR A 83 -2.00 18.11 2.02
C THR A 83 -1.59 17.48 3.36
N GLN A 84 -1.75 16.19 3.52
CA GLN A 84 -1.42 15.51 4.77
C GLN A 84 0.10 15.49 5.04
N LEU A 85 0.92 15.21 4.03
CA LEU A 85 2.38 15.25 4.18
C LEU A 85 2.88 16.64 4.61
N ARG A 86 2.24 17.71 4.16
CA ARG A 86 2.56 19.09 4.57
C ARG A 86 2.05 19.41 5.97
N ASN A 87 0.81 19.04 6.29
CA ASN A 87 0.21 19.29 7.61
C ASN A 87 1.03 18.67 8.74
N TYR A 88 1.57 17.47 8.49
CA TYR A 88 2.40 16.74 9.45
C TYR A 88 3.90 17.00 9.27
N GLU A 89 4.30 18.01 8.47
CA GLU A 89 5.69 18.43 8.27
C GLU A 89 6.63 17.25 7.95
N VAL A 90 6.18 16.33 7.07
CA VAL A 90 6.98 15.18 6.68
C VAL A 90 8.16 15.65 5.84
N VAL A 91 9.38 15.33 6.30
CA VAL A 91 10.60 15.63 5.57
C VAL A 91 10.74 14.68 4.38
N VAL A 92 10.80 15.26 3.19
CA VAL A 92 11.00 14.56 1.92
C VAL A 92 12.45 14.82 1.49
N ALA A 93 13.34 13.85 1.67
CA ALA A 93 14.77 14.05 1.46
C ALA A 93 15.47 12.91 0.70
N GLN A 94 14.77 11.84 0.34
CA GLN A 94 15.38 10.70 -0.34
C GLN A 94 14.71 10.43 -1.69
N GLY A 95 15.44 10.66 -2.75
CA GLY A 95 14.98 10.45 -4.12
C GLY A 95 14.22 11.62 -4.74
N THR A 96 13.59 12.48 -3.93
CA THR A 96 12.94 13.71 -4.38
C THR A 96 12.89 14.72 -3.23
N ASN A 97 13.02 15.99 -3.54
CA ASN A 97 12.77 17.10 -2.60
C ASN A 97 11.37 17.70 -2.78
N ASP A 98 10.52 17.06 -3.58
CA ASP A 98 9.20 17.54 -3.91
C ASP A 98 8.14 16.68 -3.24
N VAL A 99 7.36 17.28 -2.33
CA VAL A 99 6.24 16.64 -1.64
C VAL A 99 5.19 16.12 -2.62
N PHE A 100 5.00 16.81 -3.76
CA PHE A 100 4.08 16.34 -4.79
C PHE A 100 4.55 15.03 -5.42
N ALA A 101 5.84 14.94 -5.74
CA ALA A 101 6.41 13.71 -6.30
C ALA A 101 6.32 12.54 -5.31
N GLU A 102 6.55 12.78 -4.01
CA GLU A 102 6.38 11.74 -2.99
C GLU A 102 4.93 11.31 -2.85
N ALA A 103 3.99 12.25 -2.82
CA ALA A 103 2.55 11.94 -2.77
C ALA A 103 2.09 11.13 -3.99
N ALA A 104 2.56 11.51 -5.18
CA ALA A 104 2.28 10.78 -6.40
C ALA A 104 2.91 9.37 -6.35
N ALA A 105 4.14 9.24 -5.83
CA ALA A 105 4.80 7.94 -5.66
C ALA A 105 4.01 7.02 -4.71
N ILE A 106 3.49 7.53 -3.58
CA ILE A 106 2.63 6.77 -2.67
C ILE A 106 1.45 6.17 -3.44
N VAL A 107 0.71 7.01 -4.17
CA VAL A 107 -0.52 6.58 -4.85
C VAL A 107 -0.22 5.66 -6.03
N LEU A 108 0.70 6.04 -6.91
CA LEU A 108 1.02 5.25 -8.10
C LEU A 108 1.64 3.91 -7.76
N HIS A 109 2.54 3.86 -6.75
CA HIS A 109 3.14 2.60 -6.32
C HIS A 109 2.08 1.63 -5.78
N THR A 110 1.18 2.11 -4.92
CA THR A 110 0.10 1.28 -4.36
C THR A 110 -0.79 0.71 -5.46
N LEU A 111 -1.06 1.51 -6.50
CA LEU A 111 -1.89 1.08 -7.63
C LEU A 111 -1.11 0.29 -8.70
N SER A 112 0.19 0.03 -8.49
CA SER A 112 1.07 -0.61 -9.48
C SER A 112 1.08 0.13 -10.83
N LEU A 113 1.00 1.45 -10.80
CA LEU A 113 1.03 2.32 -11.96
C LEU A 113 2.43 2.88 -12.18
N ASP A 114 2.83 2.95 -13.44
CA ASP A 114 4.10 3.55 -13.85
C ASP A 114 3.97 5.09 -13.94
N TRP A 115 5.09 5.80 -13.74
CA TRP A 115 5.16 7.25 -13.93
C TRP A 115 4.89 7.68 -15.39
N SER A 116 5.06 6.78 -16.34
CA SER A 116 4.76 6.99 -17.76
C SER A 116 3.30 6.71 -18.12
N ALA A 117 2.46 6.34 -17.14
CA ALA A 117 1.05 6.08 -17.39
C ALA A 117 0.36 7.30 -17.99
N ASP A 118 -0.62 7.05 -18.88
CA ASP A 118 -1.40 8.11 -19.51
C ASP A 118 -2.06 9.00 -18.44
N GLU A 119 -1.97 10.32 -18.62
CA GLU A 119 -2.54 11.29 -17.68
C GLU A 119 -4.05 11.06 -17.44
N GLN A 120 -4.75 10.52 -18.43
CA GLN A 120 -6.19 10.20 -18.32
C GLN A 120 -6.49 9.15 -17.24
N ILE A 121 -5.52 8.28 -16.90
CA ILE A 121 -5.71 7.28 -15.85
C ILE A 121 -5.90 7.92 -14.47
N LEU A 122 -5.37 9.13 -14.27
CA LEU A 122 -5.50 9.86 -13.02
C LEU A 122 -6.95 10.26 -12.70
N ASP A 123 -7.82 10.26 -13.69
CA ASP A 123 -9.24 10.56 -13.52
C ASP A 123 -10.08 9.30 -13.28
N CYS A 124 -9.45 8.12 -13.30
CA CYS A 124 -10.10 6.86 -12.95
C CYS A 124 -10.41 6.79 -11.45
N ARG A 125 -11.51 6.09 -11.13
CA ARG A 125 -11.95 5.90 -9.74
C ARG A 125 -11.21 4.75 -9.09
N LEU A 126 -10.87 4.92 -7.82
CA LEU A 126 -10.32 3.86 -7.00
C LEU A 126 -11.44 2.99 -6.42
N THR A 127 -11.17 1.72 -6.31
CA THR A 127 -11.99 0.77 -5.55
C THR A 127 -11.84 1.02 -4.04
N PRO A 128 -12.77 0.56 -3.20
CA PRO A 128 -12.63 0.69 -1.75
C PRO A 128 -11.34 0.07 -1.20
N SER A 129 -10.87 -1.05 -1.76
CA SER A 129 -9.61 -1.69 -1.36
C SER A 129 -8.41 -0.81 -1.67
N GLU A 130 -8.30 -0.32 -2.91
CA GLU A 130 -7.21 0.57 -3.33
C GLU A 130 -7.15 1.84 -2.50
N LYS A 131 -8.30 2.44 -2.18
CA LYS A 131 -8.37 3.60 -1.28
C LYS A 131 -7.77 3.27 0.09
N GLY A 132 -8.16 2.12 0.66
CA GLY A 132 -7.64 1.66 1.96
C GLY A 132 -6.12 1.47 1.94
N GLU A 133 -5.58 0.87 0.91
CA GLU A 133 -4.14 0.62 0.75
C GLU A 133 -3.35 1.92 0.62
N VAL A 134 -3.83 2.87 -0.20
CA VAL A 134 -3.20 4.19 -0.35
C VAL A 134 -3.18 4.94 0.99
N LEU A 135 -4.31 4.96 1.71
CA LEU A 135 -4.40 5.66 2.99
C LEU A 135 -3.55 4.99 4.07
N ALA A 136 -3.47 3.65 4.10
CA ALA A 136 -2.62 2.91 5.03
C ALA A 136 -1.13 3.21 4.79
N LEU A 137 -0.68 3.28 3.53
CA LEU A 137 0.70 3.64 3.21
C LEU A 137 1.01 5.09 3.59
N LEU A 138 0.08 6.03 3.33
CA LEU A 138 0.20 7.42 3.75
C LEU A 138 0.31 7.55 5.27
N GLN A 139 -0.55 6.87 6.03
CA GLN A 139 -0.51 6.86 7.50
C GLN A 139 0.83 6.31 7.99
N SER A 140 1.29 5.18 7.44
CA SER A 140 2.58 4.60 7.77
C SER A 140 3.73 5.58 7.53
N ARG A 141 3.69 6.31 6.41
CA ARG A 141 4.70 7.32 6.07
C ARG A 141 4.74 8.48 7.08
N ILE A 142 3.58 8.93 7.53
CA ILE A 142 3.46 10.03 8.50
C ILE A 142 3.84 9.57 9.90
N VAL A 143 3.29 8.46 10.37
CA VAL A 143 3.46 7.96 11.74
C VAL A 143 4.89 7.51 12.00
N TYR A 144 5.43 6.65 11.13
CA TYR A 144 6.77 6.08 11.33
C TYR A 144 7.89 7.01 10.86
N ARG A 145 7.59 8.07 10.13
CA ARG A 145 8.59 9.01 9.56
C ARG A 145 9.66 8.31 8.69
N LYS A 146 9.41 7.06 8.30
CA LYS A 146 10.33 6.29 7.45
C LYS A 146 10.24 6.75 6.00
N PRO A 147 11.37 6.88 5.29
CA PRO A 147 11.36 7.14 3.85
C PRO A 147 10.47 6.16 3.09
N LEU A 148 9.77 6.66 2.06
CA LEU A 148 8.86 5.85 1.27
C LEU A 148 9.53 4.58 0.72
N SER A 149 10.79 4.69 0.26
CA SER A 149 11.56 3.57 -0.29
C SER A 149 11.67 2.38 0.67
N TYR A 150 11.78 2.63 1.99
CA TYR A 150 11.82 1.56 2.98
C TYR A 150 10.43 0.98 3.29
N LEU A 151 9.38 1.78 3.17
CA LEU A 151 8.01 1.31 3.38
C LEU A 151 7.55 0.40 2.24
N VAL A 152 7.95 0.72 1.01
CA VAL A 152 7.61 -0.07 -0.18
C VAL A 152 8.68 -1.10 -0.55
N ASN A 153 9.81 -1.13 0.18
CA ASN A 153 10.98 -1.98 -0.08
C ASN A 153 11.56 -1.83 -1.49
N TRP A 154 11.50 -0.62 -2.04
CA TRP A 154 11.87 -0.37 -3.41
C TRP A 154 12.52 0.99 -3.60
N ALA A 155 13.65 1.02 -4.31
CA ALA A 155 14.34 2.24 -4.69
C ALA A 155 14.91 2.14 -6.10
N TYR A 156 15.05 3.29 -6.77
CA TYR A 156 15.75 3.38 -8.05
C TYR A 156 17.14 3.98 -7.83
N PHE A 157 18.12 3.37 -8.44
CA PHE A 157 19.49 3.93 -8.52
C PHE A 157 20.02 3.74 -9.94
N CYS A 158 20.41 4.83 -10.60
CA CYS A 158 20.80 4.84 -12.03
C CYS A 158 19.75 4.17 -12.91
N ASP A 159 18.48 4.49 -12.73
CA ASP A 159 17.33 3.94 -13.45
C ASP A 159 17.12 2.41 -13.31
N LEU A 160 17.86 1.78 -12.41
CA LEU A 160 17.67 0.38 -12.08
C LEU A 160 16.89 0.23 -10.77
N PRO A 161 15.92 -0.69 -10.73
CA PRO A 161 15.16 -0.96 -9.53
C PRO A 161 15.94 -1.88 -8.57
N PHE A 162 15.93 -1.55 -7.28
CA PHE A 162 16.55 -2.33 -6.23
C PHE A 162 15.58 -2.58 -5.08
N TYR A 163 15.63 -3.80 -4.54
CA TYR A 163 15.03 -4.07 -3.24
C TYR A 163 15.88 -3.38 -2.17
N VAL A 164 15.22 -2.64 -1.29
CA VAL A 164 15.86 -1.96 -0.16
C VAL A 164 15.09 -2.25 1.13
N ASP A 165 15.83 -2.35 2.22
CA ASP A 165 15.30 -2.43 3.57
C ASP A 165 16.16 -1.60 4.51
N GLU A 166 15.82 -1.55 5.81
CA GLU A 166 16.50 -0.71 6.81
C GLU A 166 17.98 -1.07 7.01
N ARG A 167 18.45 -2.23 6.51
CA ARG A 167 19.84 -2.66 6.57
C ARG A 167 20.70 -2.01 5.51
N VAL A 168 20.08 -1.43 4.48
CA VAL A 168 20.77 -0.77 3.37
C VAL A 168 20.52 0.73 3.45
N ARG A 169 21.61 1.52 3.47
CA ARG A 169 21.47 2.99 3.42
C ARG A 169 21.25 3.43 1.98
N ILE A 170 20.16 4.12 1.74
CA ILE A 170 19.89 4.78 0.46
C ILE A 170 20.73 6.05 0.39
N PRO A 171 21.51 6.26 -0.67
CA PRO A 171 22.38 7.43 -0.84
C PRO A 171 21.61 8.75 -0.95
#